data_7a07f27513bcd349d6033ef3a627f91a
#
_entry.id   7a07f27513bcd349d6033ef3a627f91a
#
_cell.length_a   1.000
_cell.length_b   1.000
_cell.length_c   1.000
_cell.angle_alpha   90.00
_cell.angle_beta   90.00
_cell.angle_gamma   90.00
#
_symmetry.space_group_name_H-M   'P 1'
#
loop_
_entity.id
_entity.type
_entity.pdbx_description
1 polymer ?
#
loop_
_entity_poly.entity_id
_entity_poly.type
_entity_poly.pdbx_seq_one_letter_code
_entity_poly.pdbx_strand_id
1 'polypeptide(L)'
;ILEADPKDSAAQAGLIGLKGQVDPSQSESRLKNLLASQPDSPTLNFTLGNLYAQQGRWNDAQQAYFRAFSGDSENPDYQFNLAVSLEQLRQPKLALQYYQGALAAASQRPAAFDRNQVAGRVSELQK
;
A
#
# COMPACT_ATOMS: atom_id res chain seq x y z
N ILE A 1 -15.83 13.36 -4.70
CA ILE A 1 -15.58 13.28 -5.23
C ILE A 1 -15.50 12.83 -6.09
N LEU A 2 -15.60 12.70 -6.19
CA LEU A 2 -15.31 12.15 -7.15
C LEU A 2 -14.91 12.93 -8.17
N GLU A 3 -14.46 13.59 -7.97
CA GLU A 3 -14.01 14.11 -8.38
C GLU A 3 -13.48 14.71 -8.57
N ALA A 4 -13.39 15.09 -8.47
CA ALA A 4 -12.80 15.52 -8.57
C ALA A 4 -11.95 15.77 -8.30
N ASP A 5 -11.92 16.02 -7.89
CA ASP A 5 -11.02 15.97 -7.50
C ASP A 5 -10.32 14.97 -7.51
N PRO A 6 -9.48 15.02 -7.89
CA PRO A 6 -8.73 13.93 -7.99
C PRO A 6 -8.40 13.36 -6.75
N LYS A 7 -8.41 14.10 -5.78
CA LYS A 7 -8.35 13.54 -4.56
C LYS A 7 -9.27 12.43 -4.52
N ASP A 8 -10.12 12.37 -5.42
CA ASP A 8 -11.05 11.31 -5.45
C ASP A 8 -10.52 10.06 -6.07
N SER A 9 -9.27 10.00 -6.43
CA SER A 9 -8.69 8.79 -6.99
C SER A 9 -8.87 7.60 -6.06
N ALA A 10 -8.57 7.77 -4.78
CA ALA A 10 -8.74 6.69 -3.84
C ALA A 10 -10.21 6.34 -3.65
N ALA A 11 -11.07 7.35 -3.63
CA ALA A 11 -12.50 7.10 -3.49
C ALA A 11 -13.05 6.38 -4.70
N GLN A 12 -12.60 6.72 -5.90
CA GLN A 12 -13.02 6.01 -7.09
C GLN A 12 -12.61 4.56 -7.04
N ALA A 13 -11.39 4.29 -6.60
CA ALA A 13 -10.94 2.92 -6.48
C ALA A 13 -11.75 2.17 -5.44
N GLY A 14 -12.11 2.82 -4.36
CA GLY A 14 -12.94 2.22 -3.34
C GLY A 14 -14.32 1.89 -3.85
N LEU A 15 -14.92 2.80 -4.61
CA LEU A 15 -16.23 2.54 -5.18
C LEU A 15 -16.20 1.36 -6.14
N ILE A 16 -15.16 1.26 -6.94
CA ILE A 16 -15.00 0.12 -7.82
C ILE A 16 -14.97 -1.16 -7.01
N GLY A 17 -14.19 -1.17 -5.93
CA GLY A 17 -14.10 -2.34 -5.07
C GLY A 17 -15.42 -2.68 -4.42
N LEU A 18 -16.18 -1.67 -4.00
CA LEU A 18 -17.45 -1.91 -3.35
C LEU A 18 -18.45 -2.59 -4.25
N LYS A 19 -18.42 -2.27 -5.52
CA LYS A 19 -19.36 -2.90 -6.44
C LYS A 19 -19.10 -4.38 -6.59
N GLY A 20 -17.88 -4.81 -6.34
CA GLY A 20 -17.56 -6.22 -6.36
C GLY A 20 -17.73 -6.89 -7.70
N GLN A 21 -18.06 -6.12 -8.72
CA GLN A 21 -18.33 -6.67 -10.03
C GLN A 21 -17.39 -6.15 -11.09
N VAL A 22 -16.49 -5.27 -10.68
CA VAL A 22 -15.56 -4.68 -11.62
C VAL A 22 -14.41 -5.64 -11.81
N ASP A 23 -14.09 -5.90 -13.05
CA ASP A 23 -12.96 -6.75 -13.42
C ASP A 23 -11.68 -6.12 -12.86
N PRO A 24 -10.85 -6.87 -12.14
CA PRO A 24 -9.58 -6.33 -11.65
C PRO A 24 -8.71 -5.72 -12.75
N SER A 25 -8.75 -6.26 -13.96
CA SER A 25 -7.96 -5.68 -15.04
C SER A 25 -8.47 -4.31 -15.43
N GLN A 26 -9.77 -4.06 -15.32
CA GLN A 26 -10.33 -2.73 -15.57
C GLN A 26 -9.89 -1.75 -14.48
N SER A 27 -9.90 -2.21 -13.23
CA SER A 27 -9.43 -1.37 -12.12
C SER A 27 -7.97 -1.02 -12.30
N GLU A 28 -7.16 -1.98 -12.69
CA GLU A 28 -5.75 -1.77 -12.93
C GLU A 28 -5.54 -0.76 -14.06
N SER A 29 -6.26 -0.92 -15.17
CA SER A 29 -6.15 0.00 -16.30
C SER A 29 -6.52 1.42 -15.91
N ARG A 30 -7.59 1.56 -15.14
CA ARG A 30 -8.04 2.88 -14.70
C ARG A 30 -6.99 3.55 -13.82
N LEU A 31 -6.43 2.79 -12.88
CA LEU A 31 -5.39 3.33 -12.01
C LEU A 31 -4.14 3.71 -12.80
N LYS A 32 -3.76 2.91 -13.78
CA LYS A 32 -2.61 3.22 -14.61
C LYS A 32 -2.84 4.46 -15.46
N ASN A 33 -4.07 4.65 -15.92
CA ASN A 33 -4.41 5.87 -16.66
C ASN A 33 -4.27 7.11 -15.76
N LEU A 34 -4.74 7.01 -14.51
CA LEU A 34 -4.56 8.10 -13.57
C LEU A 34 -3.09 8.35 -13.26
N LEU A 35 -2.32 7.28 -13.12
CA LEU A 35 -0.89 7.39 -12.88
C LEU A 35 -0.14 7.98 -14.07
N ALA A 36 -0.67 7.82 -15.28
CA ALA A 36 -0.03 8.40 -16.46
C ALA A 36 0.08 9.92 -16.33
N SER A 37 -0.90 10.56 -15.69
CA SER A 37 -0.85 12.00 -15.46
C SER A 37 -0.28 12.36 -14.09
N GLN A 38 -0.21 11.40 -13.17
CA GLN A 38 0.29 11.63 -11.81
C GLN A 38 1.20 10.47 -11.39
N PRO A 39 2.32 10.26 -12.08
CA PRO A 39 3.12 9.05 -11.84
C PRO A 39 3.74 8.98 -10.46
N ASP A 40 3.91 10.10 -9.80
CA ASP A 40 4.53 10.14 -8.48
C ASP A 40 3.51 10.22 -7.35
N SER A 41 2.21 10.06 -7.64
CA SER A 41 1.19 10.13 -6.61
C SER A 41 1.32 8.96 -5.63
N PRO A 42 1.65 9.22 -4.36
CA PRO A 42 1.73 8.12 -3.40
C PRO A 42 0.39 7.43 -3.22
N THR A 43 -0.70 8.20 -3.19
CA THR A 43 -2.03 7.63 -3.01
C THR A 43 -2.41 6.67 -4.13
N LEU A 44 -2.14 7.07 -5.37
CA LEU A 44 -2.46 6.21 -6.52
C LEU A 44 -1.61 4.95 -6.52
N ASN A 45 -0.33 5.09 -6.21
CA ASN A 45 0.56 3.94 -6.15
C ASN A 45 0.16 2.99 -5.02
N PHE A 46 -0.24 3.54 -3.89
CA PHE A 46 -0.70 2.73 -2.77
C PHE A 46 -1.97 1.95 -3.15
N THR A 47 -2.92 2.62 -3.80
CA THR A 47 -4.15 1.98 -4.25
C THR A 47 -3.85 0.86 -5.24
N LEU A 48 -2.92 1.10 -6.15
CA LEU A 48 -2.51 0.08 -7.11
C LEU A 48 -1.86 -1.10 -6.39
N GLY A 49 -1.03 -0.82 -5.40
CA GLY A 49 -0.42 -1.88 -4.59
C GLY A 49 -1.47 -2.74 -3.90
N ASN A 50 -2.51 -2.10 -3.35
CA ASN A 50 -3.60 -2.84 -2.72
C ASN A 50 -4.33 -3.72 -3.71
N LEU A 51 -4.53 -3.24 -4.93
CA LEU A 51 -5.17 -4.04 -5.96
C LEU A 51 -4.34 -5.28 -6.29
N TYR A 52 -3.05 -5.11 -6.48
CA TYR A 52 -2.16 -6.23 -6.75
C TYR A 52 -2.14 -7.22 -5.58
N ALA A 53 -2.11 -6.70 -4.36
CA ALA A 53 -2.09 -7.55 -3.17
C ALA A 53 -3.34 -8.42 -3.09
N GLN A 54 -4.49 -7.85 -3.43
CA GLN A 54 -5.75 -8.60 -3.44
C GLN A 54 -5.70 -9.76 -4.43
N GLN A 55 -4.91 -9.63 -5.47
CA GLN A 55 -4.76 -10.66 -6.49
C GLN A 55 -3.60 -11.62 -6.20
N GLY A 56 -2.91 -11.43 -5.08
CA GLY A 56 -1.75 -12.25 -4.76
C GLY A 56 -0.51 -11.92 -5.59
N ARG A 57 -0.54 -10.81 -6.30
CA ARG A 57 0.59 -10.40 -7.15
C ARG A 57 1.58 -9.59 -6.32
N TRP A 58 2.32 -10.31 -5.48
CA TRP A 58 3.14 -9.64 -4.45
C TRP A 58 4.36 -8.90 -5.00
N ASN A 59 4.94 -9.37 -6.12
CA ASN A 59 6.03 -8.63 -6.75
C ASN A 59 5.55 -7.27 -7.25
N ASP A 60 4.39 -7.25 -7.90
CA ASP A 60 3.83 -6.01 -8.41
C ASP A 60 3.39 -5.10 -7.26
N ALA A 61 2.79 -5.71 -6.23
CA ALA A 61 2.36 -4.96 -5.06
C ALA A 61 3.55 -4.29 -4.37
N GLN A 62 4.64 -5.02 -4.21
CA GLN A 62 5.83 -4.50 -3.56
C GLN A 62 6.37 -3.28 -4.31
N GLN A 63 6.38 -3.35 -5.63
CA GLN A 63 6.88 -2.22 -6.43
C GLN A 63 5.98 -1.00 -6.27
N ALA A 64 4.67 -1.20 -6.31
CA ALA A 64 3.73 -0.08 -6.18
C ALA A 64 3.81 0.52 -4.77
N TYR A 65 3.86 -0.32 -3.75
CA TYR A 65 3.99 0.18 -2.37
C TYR A 65 5.32 0.91 -2.17
N PHE A 66 6.39 0.44 -2.80
CA PHE A 66 7.66 1.13 -2.69
C PHE A 66 7.60 2.52 -3.32
N ARG A 67 6.90 2.66 -4.44
CA ARG A 67 6.71 3.98 -5.04
C ARG A 67 5.91 4.89 -4.12
N ALA A 68 4.87 4.34 -3.48
CA ALA A 68 4.09 5.11 -2.51
C ALA A 68 4.98 5.56 -1.36
N PHE A 69 5.77 4.64 -0.81
CA PHE A 69 6.71 4.95 0.27
C PHE A 69 7.72 6.01 -0.18
N SER A 70 8.23 5.91 -1.38
CA SER A 70 9.21 6.89 -1.89
C SER A 70 8.62 8.29 -1.96
N GLY A 71 7.32 8.39 -2.22
CA GLY A 71 6.65 9.69 -2.30
C GLY A 71 6.24 10.23 -0.94
N ASP A 72 6.12 9.38 0.08
CA ASP A 72 5.74 9.79 1.43
C ASP A 72 6.37 8.81 2.41
N SER A 73 7.65 8.98 2.67
CA SER A 73 8.45 8.00 3.39
C SER A 73 8.12 7.92 4.87
N GLU A 74 7.32 8.86 5.39
CA GLU A 74 6.94 8.83 6.80
C GLU A 74 5.52 8.36 7.01
N ASN A 75 4.89 7.82 5.96
CA ASN A 75 3.55 7.29 6.07
C ASN A 75 3.61 5.87 6.65
N PRO A 76 3.07 5.65 7.85
CA PRO A 76 3.18 4.33 8.48
C PRO A 76 2.49 3.22 7.71
N ASP A 77 1.36 3.52 7.06
CA ASP A 77 0.62 2.49 6.34
C ASP A 77 1.34 2.06 5.07
N TYR A 78 2.07 2.97 4.42
CA TYR A 78 2.85 2.60 3.25
C TYR A 78 3.98 1.66 3.64
N GLN A 79 4.66 1.94 4.74
CA GLN A 79 5.71 1.06 5.23
C GLN A 79 5.17 -0.29 5.68
N PHE A 80 4.02 -0.29 6.34
CA PHE A 80 3.40 -1.52 6.80
C PHE A 80 3.06 -2.43 5.63
N ASN A 81 2.40 -1.89 4.62
CA ASN A 81 1.98 -2.71 3.48
C ASN A 81 3.15 -3.17 2.63
N LEU A 82 4.19 -2.35 2.54
CA LEU A 82 5.42 -2.76 1.88
C LEU A 82 6.05 -3.94 2.64
N ALA A 83 6.06 -3.87 3.97
CA ALA A 83 6.59 -4.97 4.78
C ALA A 83 5.80 -6.25 4.58
N VAL A 84 4.47 -6.15 4.52
CA VAL A 84 3.63 -7.33 4.28
C VAL A 84 3.99 -7.97 2.94
N SER A 85 4.14 -7.15 1.90
CA SER A 85 4.51 -7.66 0.58
C SER A 85 5.86 -8.35 0.60
N LEU A 86 6.84 -7.75 1.27
CA LEU A 86 8.17 -8.34 1.37
C LEU A 86 8.13 -9.66 2.12
N GLU A 87 7.31 -9.76 3.15
CA GLU A 87 7.16 -11.00 3.88
C GLU A 87 6.56 -12.09 2.99
N GLN A 88 5.57 -11.75 2.18
CA GLN A 88 4.99 -12.70 1.24
C GLN A 88 6.00 -13.15 0.19
N LEU A 89 6.95 -12.29 -0.12
CA LEU A 89 8.03 -12.62 -1.07
C LEU A 89 9.21 -13.32 -0.39
N ARG A 90 9.05 -13.68 0.88
CA ARG A 90 10.04 -14.43 1.65
C ARG A 90 11.33 -13.64 1.85
N GLN A 91 11.19 -12.35 2.10
CA GLN A 91 12.29 -11.48 2.43
C GLN A 91 12.11 -10.93 3.84
N PRO A 92 12.23 -11.78 4.86
CA PRO A 92 11.88 -11.39 6.23
C PRO A 92 12.76 -10.30 6.81
N LYS A 93 14.03 -10.23 6.41
CA LYS A 93 14.92 -9.20 6.94
C LYS A 93 14.51 -7.80 6.47
N LEU A 94 14.16 -7.68 5.19
CA LEU A 94 13.66 -6.41 4.68
C LEU A 94 12.29 -6.09 5.26
N ALA A 95 11.43 -7.10 5.35
CA ALA A 95 10.12 -6.91 5.95
C ALA A 95 10.24 -6.38 7.37
N LEU A 96 11.17 -6.94 8.14
CA LEU A 96 11.42 -6.48 9.51
C LEU A 96 11.77 -4.99 9.55
N GLN A 97 12.67 -4.56 8.66
CA GLN A 97 13.05 -3.15 8.62
C GLN A 97 11.84 -2.24 8.39
N TYR A 98 10.97 -2.62 7.47
CA TYR A 98 9.82 -1.78 7.16
C TYR A 98 8.74 -1.88 8.22
N TYR A 99 8.57 -3.03 8.89
CA TYR A 99 7.68 -3.10 10.04
C TYR A 99 8.17 -2.18 11.17
N GLN A 100 9.47 -2.18 11.43
CA GLN A 100 10.04 -1.29 12.45
C GLN A 100 9.84 0.16 12.05
N GLY A 101 10.06 0.46 10.77
CA GLY A 101 9.81 1.81 10.26
C GLY A 101 8.36 2.23 10.40
N ALA A 102 7.44 1.29 10.15
CA ALA A 102 6.01 1.58 10.28
C ALA A 102 5.65 1.92 11.72
N LEU A 103 6.20 1.18 12.69
CA LEU A 103 5.95 1.49 14.10
C LEU A 103 6.52 2.85 14.49
N ALA A 104 7.71 3.15 14.03
CA ALA A 104 8.32 4.46 14.32
C ALA A 104 7.48 5.58 13.70
N ALA A 105 7.02 5.41 12.48
CA ALA A 105 6.20 6.42 11.81
C ALA A 105 4.85 6.56 12.50
N ALA A 106 4.29 5.46 13.02
CA ALA A 106 3.00 5.49 13.69
C ALA A 106 3.03 6.28 15.00
N SER A 107 4.22 6.52 15.55
CA SER A 107 4.32 7.36 16.73
C SER A 107 4.15 8.83 16.38
N GLN A 108 4.27 9.19 15.10
CA GLN A 108 4.16 10.57 14.65
C GLN A 108 2.88 10.84 13.87
N ARG A 109 2.33 9.83 13.21
CA ARG A 109 1.18 9.97 12.34
C ARG A 109 0.19 8.83 12.60
N PRO A 110 -1.12 9.09 12.46
CA PRO A 110 -2.11 8.02 12.62
C PRO A 110 -1.87 6.89 11.62
N ALA A 111 -2.11 5.67 12.05
CA ALA A 111 -1.95 4.49 11.23
C ALA A 111 -3.22 3.66 11.28
N ALA A 112 -3.49 2.95 10.17
CA ALA A 112 -4.65 2.09 10.09
C ALA A 112 -4.40 0.70 10.70
N PHE A 113 -3.13 0.30 10.83
CA PHE A 113 -2.82 -1.02 11.38
C PHE A 113 -2.80 -1.00 12.91
N ASP A 114 -2.93 -2.19 13.49
CA ASP A 114 -2.83 -2.37 14.93
C ASP A 114 -1.34 -2.41 15.33
N ARG A 115 -0.91 -1.43 16.11
CA ARG A 115 0.49 -1.32 16.50
C ARG A 115 0.95 -2.53 17.30
N ASN A 116 0.08 -3.08 18.13
CA ASN A 116 0.46 -4.25 18.93
C ASN A 116 0.68 -5.48 18.06
N GLN A 117 -0.13 -5.64 17.02
CA GLN A 117 0.06 -6.74 16.09
C GLN A 117 1.39 -6.62 15.36
N VAL A 118 1.72 -5.41 14.92
CA VAL A 118 2.97 -5.18 14.21
C VAL A 118 4.16 -5.40 15.14
N ALA A 119 4.06 -4.93 16.39
CA ALA A 119 5.11 -5.14 17.37
C ALA A 119 5.34 -6.64 17.60
N GLY A 120 4.27 -7.40 17.68
CA GLY A 120 4.37 -8.86 17.82
C GLY A 120 5.05 -9.49 16.60
N ARG A 121 4.73 -9.01 15.41
CA ARG A 121 5.36 -9.52 14.20
C ARG A 121 6.85 -9.20 14.17
N VAL A 122 7.22 -7.99 14.59
CA VAL A 122 8.61 -7.60 14.69
C VAL A 122 9.37 -8.56 15.62
N SER A 123 8.79 -8.86 16.79
CA SER A 123 9.41 -9.81 17.71
C SER A 123 9.63 -11.16 17.08
N GLU A 124 8.66 -11.64 16.30
CA GLU A 124 8.79 -12.96 15.66
C GLU A 124 9.87 -12.94 14.59
N LEU A 125 9.95 -11.88 13.82
CA LEU A 125 10.93 -11.80 12.74
C LEU A 125 12.35 -11.58 13.25
N GLN A 126 12.50 -11.12 14.48
CA GLN A 126 13.82 -10.95 15.09
C GLN A 126 14.40 -12.23 15.66
N LYS A 127 13.61 -13.28 15.75
CA LYS A 127 14.09 -14.54 16.32
C LYS A 127 15.06 -15.28 15.41
#